data_fc4681c32cc30624a1c67a91e304965b
#
_entry.id   fc4681c32cc30624a1c67a91e304965b
#
_cell.length_a   1.000
_cell.length_b   1.000
_cell.length_c   1.000
_cell.angle_alpha   90.00
_cell.angle_beta   90.00
_cell.angle_gamma   90.00
#
_symmetry.space_group_name_H-M   'P 1'
#
loop_
_entity.id
_entity.type
_entity.pdbx_description
1 polymer ?
#
loop_
_entity_poly.entity_id
_entity_poly.type
_entity_poly.pdbx_seq_one_letter_code
_entity_poly.pdbx_strand_id
1 'polypeptide(L)'
;RRAALRAAELLQLAHPLRTCTQRITRRTSAGACIRAHLGTCLAPCVDPTAWHEYADVAVAAYRGMVQDLSPVITTVTARLAQLAAAERYEEAGTLRNDLQSLLTTVRRGRSLQMLGRCPHLVAARPDGRDWVIHVVRHGRLAGTARARPHEDPAVVVAAAVALAEQPAPPDRGLTAATGEESQLVLKWLGSPGVRLVQLDGVLAEPLLGTEPTLSRLQLAATPSPTDRLASIHRSSRAPARPSRITRSASSTRGAS
;
A
#
# COMPACT_ATOMS: atom_id res chain seq x y z
N ARG A 1 -9.02 4.31 8.51
CA ARG A 1 -8.81 5.69 9.01
C ARG A 1 -7.35 5.94 9.43
N ARG A 2 -6.74 5.09 10.27
CA ARG A 2 -5.35 5.28 10.75
C ARG A 2 -4.34 5.33 9.60
N ALA A 3 -4.40 4.40 8.65
CA ALA A 3 -3.52 4.38 7.48
C ALA A 3 -3.62 5.66 6.62
N ALA A 4 -4.83 6.20 6.44
CA ALA A 4 -5.02 7.45 5.70
C ALA A 4 -4.39 8.66 6.41
N LEU A 5 -4.44 8.70 7.75
CA LEU A 5 -3.77 9.75 8.53
C LEU A 5 -2.25 9.65 8.38
N ARG A 6 -1.67 8.46 8.45
CA ARG A 6 -0.24 8.24 8.24
C ARG A 6 0.21 8.61 6.84
N ALA A 7 -0.59 8.26 5.82
CA ALA A 7 -0.32 8.69 4.44
C ALA A 7 -0.32 10.22 4.30
N ALA A 8 -1.28 10.90 4.94
CA ALA A 8 -1.33 12.36 4.97
C ALA A 8 -0.10 12.98 5.67
N GLU A 9 0.37 12.40 6.76
CA GLU A 9 1.60 12.83 7.46
C GLU A 9 2.83 12.71 6.54
N LEU A 10 2.96 11.62 5.77
CA LEU A 10 4.05 11.45 4.81
C LEU A 10 4.00 12.49 3.67
N LEU A 11 2.80 12.80 3.16
CA LEU A 11 2.63 13.85 2.18
C LEU A 11 3.02 15.22 2.72
N GLN A 12 2.72 15.49 4.00
CA GLN A 12 3.07 16.73 4.68
C GLN A 12 4.57 16.88 4.95
N LEU A 13 5.33 15.79 5.01
CA LEU A 13 6.79 15.86 5.06
C LEU A 13 7.39 16.37 3.76
N ALA A 14 6.78 16.01 2.62
CA ALA A 14 7.27 16.40 1.30
C ALA A 14 6.66 17.72 0.80
N HIS A 15 5.48 18.09 1.29
CA HIS A 15 4.74 19.26 0.86
C HIS A 15 4.23 20.05 2.07
N PRO A 16 4.46 21.37 2.17
CA PRO A 16 4.04 22.20 3.30
C PRO A 16 2.52 22.44 3.31
N LEU A 17 1.76 21.35 3.44
CA LEU A 17 0.30 21.36 3.45
C LEU A 17 -0.26 21.78 4.80
N ARG A 18 -1.35 22.55 4.77
CA ARG A 18 -2.09 22.86 5.99
C ARG A 18 -2.84 21.63 6.53
N THR A 19 -2.92 21.55 7.85
CA THR A 19 -3.68 20.49 8.55
C THR A 19 -4.85 21.04 9.35
N CYS A 20 -4.93 22.38 9.49
CA CYS A 20 -6.00 23.02 10.21
C CYS A 20 -7.32 22.96 9.42
N THR A 21 -8.43 22.90 10.15
CA THR A 21 -9.80 22.88 9.60
C THR A 21 -10.44 24.26 9.52
N GLN A 22 -9.74 25.30 9.97
CA GLN A 22 -10.24 26.68 9.95
C GLN A 22 -10.59 27.08 8.52
N ARG A 23 -11.78 27.64 8.32
CA ARG A 23 -12.20 28.21 7.03
C ARG A 23 -11.36 29.46 6.75
N ILE A 24 -10.67 29.47 5.61
CA ILE A 24 -9.93 30.63 5.14
C ILE A 24 -10.81 31.41 4.17
N THR A 25 -10.92 32.71 4.38
CA THR A 25 -11.59 33.64 3.46
C THR A 25 -10.61 34.78 3.14
N ARG A 26 -10.83 35.48 2.03
CA ARG A 26 -10.00 36.65 1.65
C ARG A 26 -9.99 37.76 2.71
N ARG A 27 -10.94 37.74 3.65
CA ARG A 27 -11.09 38.75 4.72
C ARG A 27 -10.58 38.26 6.07
N THR A 28 -10.17 36.99 6.19
CA THR A 28 -9.74 36.41 7.46
C THR A 28 -8.22 36.53 7.54
N SER A 29 -7.74 37.45 8.35
CA SER A 29 -6.36 37.46 8.82
C SER A 29 -6.31 36.68 10.12
N ALA A 30 -5.74 35.49 10.12
CA ALA A 30 -5.46 34.72 11.33
C ALA A 30 -4.01 35.00 11.78
N GLY A 31 -3.75 34.95 13.08
CA GLY A 31 -2.38 34.97 13.57
C GLY A 31 -1.58 33.75 13.07
N ALA A 32 -0.28 33.92 12.88
CA ALA A 32 0.60 32.81 12.49
C ALA A 32 0.56 31.70 13.55
N CYS A 33 0.28 30.48 13.12
CA CYS A 33 0.28 29.32 14.01
C CYS A 33 1.68 28.69 14.08
N ILE A 34 1.90 27.78 15.01
CA ILE A 34 3.19 27.09 15.19
C ILE A 34 3.72 26.44 13.91
N ARG A 35 2.84 25.91 13.03
CA ARG A 35 3.24 25.30 11.76
C ARG A 35 3.76 26.33 10.74
N ALA A 36 3.22 27.55 10.77
CA ALA A 36 3.75 28.65 9.99
C ALA A 36 5.18 28.99 10.45
N HIS A 37 5.39 29.10 11.75
CA HIS A 37 6.70 29.40 12.32
C HIS A 37 7.72 28.28 12.07
N LEU A 38 7.29 27.01 12.02
CA LEU A 38 8.13 25.85 11.71
C LEU A 38 8.35 25.65 10.19
N GLY A 39 7.77 26.47 9.32
CA GLY A 39 7.88 26.30 7.86
C GLY A 39 7.19 25.04 7.31
N THR A 40 6.37 24.35 8.13
CA THR A 40 5.65 23.13 7.72
C THR A 40 4.30 23.41 7.06
N CYS A 41 3.94 24.68 6.89
CA CYS A 41 2.76 25.17 6.19
C CYS A 41 3.08 26.58 5.64
N LEU A 42 2.70 26.84 4.40
CA LEU A 42 2.84 28.17 3.77
C LEU A 42 1.93 29.25 4.36
N ALA A 43 1.12 28.89 5.36
CA ALA A 43 0.24 29.79 6.10
C ALA A 43 -0.68 30.68 5.22
N PRO A 44 -1.43 30.12 4.25
CA PRO A 44 -2.33 30.89 3.41
C PRO A 44 -3.47 31.57 4.19
N CYS A 45 -3.59 31.29 5.50
CA CYS A 45 -4.52 31.95 6.42
C CYS A 45 -3.99 33.26 6.98
N VAL A 46 -2.68 33.50 6.90
CA VAL A 46 -2.01 34.73 7.38
C VAL A 46 -1.85 35.73 6.25
N ASP A 47 -1.34 35.23 5.11
CA ASP A 47 -1.08 36.03 3.92
C ASP A 47 -1.92 35.55 2.72
N PRO A 48 -2.90 36.33 2.27
CA PRO A 48 -3.67 36.00 1.08
C PRO A 48 -2.83 35.94 -0.20
N THR A 49 -1.65 36.57 -0.26
CA THR A 49 -0.78 36.51 -1.45
C THR A 49 -0.16 35.14 -1.61
N ALA A 50 0.01 34.38 -0.53
CA ALA A 50 0.49 33.00 -0.53
C ALA A 50 -0.52 31.97 -1.11
N TRP A 51 -1.72 32.39 -1.51
CA TRP A 51 -2.75 31.47 -2.00
C TRP A 51 -2.36 30.78 -3.32
N HIS A 52 -1.74 31.51 -4.23
CA HIS A 52 -1.30 30.93 -5.51
C HIS A 52 -0.21 29.88 -5.27
N GLU A 53 0.82 30.23 -4.49
CA GLU A 53 1.89 29.31 -4.12
C GLU A 53 1.34 28.09 -3.37
N TYR A 54 0.39 28.28 -2.45
CA TYR A 54 -0.26 27.18 -1.75
C TYR A 54 -1.08 26.28 -2.68
N ALA A 55 -1.76 26.85 -3.69
CA ALA A 55 -2.48 26.09 -4.71
C ALA A 55 -1.52 25.19 -5.50
N ASP A 56 -0.36 25.71 -5.89
CA ASP A 56 0.67 24.94 -6.59
C ASP A 56 1.19 23.77 -5.73
N VAL A 57 1.44 24.01 -4.44
CA VAL A 57 1.83 22.98 -3.49
C VAL A 57 0.73 21.91 -3.35
N ALA A 58 -0.53 22.31 -3.26
CA ALA A 58 -1.65 21.38 -3.16
C ALA A 58 -1.81 20.53 -4.44
N VAL A 59 -1.63 21.14 -5.61
CA VAL A 59 -1.62 20.45 -6.92
C VAL A 59 -0.43 19.50 -7.01
N ALA A 60 0.77 19.91 -6.58
CA ALA A 60 1.96 19.07 -6.55
C ALA A 60 1.77 17.85 -5.63
N ALA A 61 1.19 18.04 -4.45
CA ALA A 61 0.86 16.96 -3.53
C ALA A 61 -0.17 15.99 -4.13
N TYR A 62 -1.21 16.50 -4.79
CA TYR A 62 -2.19 15.67 -5.50
C TYR A 62 -1.55 14.86 -6.63
N ARG A 63 -0.73 15.51 -7.47
CA ARG A 63 0.03 14.83 -8.53
C ARG A 63 0.97 13.77 -7.95
N GLY A 64 1.62 14.07 -6.83
CA GLY A 64 2.44 13.13 -6.08
C GLY A 64 1.69 11.84 -5.75
N MET A 65 0.45 11.92 -5.29
CA MET A 65 -0.36 10.75 -4.96
C MET A 65 -0.79 9.93 -6.20
N VAL A 66 -1.17 10.61 -7.29
CA VAL A 66 -1.81 9.93 -8.45
C VAL A 66 -0.86 9.59 -9.57
N GLN A 67 0.26 10.32 -9.71
CA GLN A 67 1.19 10.19 -10.83
C GLN A 67 2.60 9.77 -10.41
N ASP A 68 3.23 10.52 -9.48
CA ASP A 68 4.63 10.34 -9.13
C ASP A 68 4.89 10.57 -7.64
N LEU A 69 5.17 9.50 -6.91
CA LEU A 69 5.53 9.55 -5.48
C LEU A 69 7.00 9.86 -5.22
N SER A 70 7.83 10.06 -6.25
CA SER A 70 9.27 10.27 -6.09
C SER A 70 9.64 11.40 -5.11
N PRO A 71 8.97 12.57 -5.09
CA PRO A 71 9.25 13.62 -4.11
C PRO A 71 9.01 13.15 -2.66
N VAL A 72 7.92 12.42 -2.42
CA VAL A 72 7.61 11.86 -1.09
C VAL A 72 8.64 10.81 -0.69
N ILE A 73 8.99 9.90 -1.59
CA ILE A 73 9.98 8.85 -1.36
C ILE A 73 11.33 9.49 -1.02
N THR A 74 11.78 10.47 -1.78
CA THR A 74 13.06 11.17 -1.57
C THR A 74 13.11 11.84 -0.20
N THR A 75 12.06 12.61 0.14
CA THR A 75 12.01 13.32 1.43
C THR A 75 11.96 12.35 2.61
N VAL A 76 11.12 11.31 2.52
CA VAL A 76 11.01 10.31 3.61
C VAL A 76 12.30 9.51 3.74
N THR A 77 12.97 9.15 2.64
CA THR A 77 14.24 8.42 2.67
C THR A 77 15.35 9.27 3.30
N ALA A 78 15.43 10.57 2.98
CA ALA A 78 16.35 11.49 3.64
C ALA A 78 16.07 11.59 5.15
N ARG A 79 14.80 11.64 5.55
CA ARG A 79 14.41 11.65 6.96
C ARG A 79 14.77 10.35 7.67
N LEU A 80 14.59 9.20 7.02
CA LEU A 80 15.03 7.90 7.55
C LEU A 80 16.54 7.87 7.82
N ALA A 81 17.35 8.41 6.91
CA ALA A 81 18.80 8.50 7.09
C ALA A 81 19.17 9.39 8.28
N GLN A 82 18.50 10.53 8.45
CA GLN A 82 18.70 11.42 9.60
C GLN A 82 18.35 10.73 10.93
N LEU A 83 17.24 10.01 11.00
CA LEU A 83 16.82 9.28 12.20
C LEU A 83 17.81 8.15 12.52
N ALA A 84 18.30 7.44 11.53
CA ALA A 84 19.30 6.39 11.70
C ALA A 84 20.64 6.96 12.20
N ALA A 85 21.10 8.09 11.66
CA ALA A 85 22.31 8.77 12.10
C ALA A 85 22.19 9.31 13.54
N ALA A 86 20.98 9.64 13.98
CA ALA A 86 20.67 10.04 15.35
C ALA A 86 20.34 8.83 16.28
N GLU A 87 20.56 7.59 15.82
CA GLU A 87 20.27 6.34 16.54
C GLU A 87 18.81 6.17 16.99
N ARG A 88 17.87 6.92 16.39
CA ARG A 88 16.43 6.87 16.67
C ARG A 88 15.76 5.75 15.87
N TYR A 89 16.17 4.51 16.10
CA TYR A 89 15.80 3.35 15.27
C TYR A 89 14.31 3.00 15.31
N GLU A 90 13.63 3.20 16.45
CA GLU A 90 12.19 2.92 16.56
C GLU A 90 11.36 3.88 15.70
N GLU A 91 11.73 5.16 15.69
CA GLU A 91 11.07 6.16 14.85
C GLU A 91 11.36 5.92 13.37
N ALA A 92 12.60 5.58 13.04
CA ALA A 92 12.97 5.19 11.69
C ALA A 92 12.17 3.95 11.23
N GLY A 93 12.03 2.93 12.10
CA GLY A 93 11.23 1.74 11.84
C GLY A 93 9.75 2.06 11.59
N THR A 94 9.16 2.94 12.39
CA THR A 94 7.78 3.40 12.21
C THR A 94 7.62 4.15 10.88
N LEU A 95 8.48 5.12 10.59
CA LEU A 95 8.44 5.90 9.36
C LEU A 95 8.61 5.02 8.10
N ARG A 96 9.50 4.02 8.16
CA ARG A 96 9.69 3.03 7.09
C ARG A 96 8.42 2.23 6.84
N ASN A 97 7.77 1.74 7.92
CA ASN A 97 6.54 0.95 7.81
C ASN A 97 5.38 1.78 7.23
N ASP A 98 5.29 3.05 7.61
CA ASP A 98 4.31 3.98 7.07
C ASP A 98 4.53 4.23 5.57
N LEU A 99 5.79 4.43 5.15
CA LEU A 99 6.14 4.55 3.72
C LEU A 99 5.79 3.27 2.95
N GLN A 100 6.14 2.10 3.47
CA GLN A 100 5.81 0.81 2.84
C GLN A 100 4.30 0.63 2.68
N SER A 101 3.52 1.01 3.69
CA SER A 101 2.06 0.97 3.67
C SER A 101 1.48 1.91 2.61
N LEU A 102 2.00 3.15 2.51
CA LEU A 102 1.62 4.11 1.48
C LEU A 102 1.90 3.57 0.07
N LEU A 103 3.12 3.10 -0.19
CA LEU A 103 3.53 2.58 -1.50
C LEU A 103 2.67 1.38 -1.92
N THR A 104 2.41 0.46 -0.99
CA THR A 104 1.55 -0.71 -1.24
C THR A 104 0.13 -0.28 -1.59
N THR A 105 -0.41 0.72 -0.88
CA THR A 105 -1.76 1.23 -1.11
C THR A 105 -1.87 1.93 -2.47
N VAL A 106 -0.89 2.76 -2.81
CA VAL A 106 -0.86 3.47 -4.10
C VAL A 106 -0.71 2.49 -5.27
N ARG A 107 0.19 1.51 -5.15
CA ARG A 107 0.34 0.45 -6.14
C ARG A 107 -0.99 -0.27 -6.38
N ARG A 108 -1.64 -0.72 -5.29
CA ARG A 108 -2.95 -1.37 -5.36
C ARG A 108 -3.99 -0.49 -6.06
N GLY A 109 -4.06 0.80 -5.70
CA GLY A 109 -4.97 1.75 -6.32
C GLY A 109 -4.71 1.92 -7.82
N ARG A 110 -3.44 1.98 -8.24
CA ARG A 110 -3.05 2.08 -9.65
C ARG A 110 -3.40 0.83 -10.45
N SER A 111 -3.16 -0.36 -9.90
CA SER A 111 -3.52 -1.62 -10.56
C SER A 111 -5.05 -1.74 -10.74
N LEU A 112 -5.83 -1.31 -9.73
CA LEU A 112 -7.30 -1.25 -9.86
C LEU A 112 -7.74 -0.24 -10.92
N GLN A 113 -7.14 0.96 -10.92
CA GLN A 113 -7.45 1.99 -11.90
C GLN A 113 -7.13 1.54 -13.34
N MET A 114 -5.98 0.89 -13.53
CA MET A 114 -5.60 0.30 -14.81
C MET A 114 -6.65 -0.71 -15.29
N LEU A 115 -7.05 -1.62 -14.40
CA LEU A 115 -8.06 -2.63 -14.72
C LEU A 115 -9.43 -1.99 -15.00
N GLY A 116 -9.83 -0.96 -14.25
CA GLY A 116 -11.09 -0.24 -14.46
C GLY A 116 -11.15 0.54 -15.77
N ARG A 117 -10.00 1.01 -16.27
CA ARG A 117 -9.88 1.68 -17.57
C ARG A 117 -9.88 0.71 -18.75
N CYS A 118 -9.71 -0.59 -18.51
CA CYS A 118 -9.73 -1.62 -19.55
C CYS A 118 -11.19 -1.99 -19.89
N PRO A 119 -11.71 -1.65 -21.09
CA PRO A 119 -13.09 -1.91 -21.44
C PRO A 119 -13.39 -3.40 -21.58
N HIS A 120 -12.42 -4.17 -22.09
CA HIS A 120 -12.59 -5.58 -22.35
C HIS A 120 -11.27 -6.33 -22.25
N LEU A 121 -11.29 -7.41 -21.52
CA LEU A 121 -10.17 -8.32 -21.36
C LEU A 121 -10.70 -9.76 -21.27
N VAL A 122 -10.13 -10.66 -22.06
CA VAL A 122 -10.35 -12.10 -21.91
C VAL A 122 -9.02 -12.76 -21.58
N ALA A 123 -9.01 -13.53 -20.52
CA ALA A 123 -7.85 -14.33 -20.15
C ALA A 123 -8.27 -15.77 -19.84
N ALA A 124 -7.36 -16.71 -20.07
CA ALA A 124 -7.58 -18.12 -19.83
C ALA A 124 -6.43 -18.73 -19.03
N ARG A 125 -6.76 -19.71 -18.20
CA ARG A 125 -5.79 -20.48 -17.42
C ARG A 125 -6.09 -21.98 -17.51
N PRO A 126 -5.06 -22.83 -17.64
CA PRO A 126 -5.26 -24.28 -17.58
C PRO A 126 -5.74 -24.70 -16.17
N ASP A 127 -6.68 -25.62 -16.15
CA ASP A 127 -7.23 -26.26 -14.95
C ASP A 127 -7.40 -27.77 -15.21
N GLY A 128 -6.38 -28.54 -14.89
CA GLY A 128 -6.27 -29.94 -15.31
C GLY A 128 -6.15 -30.06 -16.83
N ARG A 129 -7.14 -30.69 -17.49
CA ARG A 129 -7.20 -30.86 -18.95
C ARG A 129 -8.04 -29.77 -19.64
N ASP A 130 -8.74 -28.96 -18.85
CA ASP A 130 -9.64 -27.90 -19.32
C ASP A 130 -8.94 -26.53 -19.29
N TRP A 131 -9.59 -25.54 -19.90
CA TRP A 131 -9.23 -24.14 -19.75
C TRP A 131 -10.36 -23.37 -19.08
N VAL A 132 -10.05 -22.66 -17.99
CA VAL A 132 -10.96 -21.69 -17.38
C VAL A 132 -10.75 -20.35 -18.05
N ILE A 133 -11.83 -19.77 -18.56
CA ILE A 133 -11.85 -18.51 -19.31
C ILE A 133 -12.62 -17.49 -18.48
N HIS A 134 -12.03 -16.31 -18.28
CA HIS A 134 -12.68 -15.17 -17.65
C HIS A 134 -12.78 -14.01 -18.63
N VAL A 135 -13.98 -13.44 -18.71
CA VAL A 135 -14.24 -12.17 -19.40
C VAL A 135 -14.32 -11.08 -18.35
N VAL A 136 -13.47 -10.08 -18.44
CA VAL A 136 -13.39 -8.96 -17.50
C VAL A 136 -13.69 -7.67 -18.24
N ARG A 137 -14.55 -6.82 -17.67
CA ARG A 137 -14.90 -5.52 -18.22
C ARG A 137 -14.85 -4.46 -17.12
N HIS A 138 -14.04 -3.44 -17.32
CA HIS A 138 -13.87 -2.35 -16.34
C HIS A 138 -13.57 -2.83 -14.91
N GLY A 139 -12.80 -3.94 -14.79
CA GLY A 139 -12.43 -4.52 -13.50
C GLY A 139 -13.47 -5.44 -12.87
N ARG A 140 -14.61 -5.64 -13.51
CA ARG A 140 -15.66 -6.59 -13.12
C ARG A 140 -15.49 -7.93 -13.85
N LEU A 141 -15.69 -9.04 -13.13
CA LEU A 141 -15.80 -10.35 -13.76
C LEU A 141 -17.15 -10.44 -14.47
N ALA A 142 -17.17 -10.12 -15.76
CA ALA A 142 -18.38 -10.02 -16.56
C ALA A 142 -18.91 -11.38 -17.04
N GLY A 143 -18.04 -12.39 -17.13
CA GLY A 143 -18.42 -13.73 -17.55
C GLY A 143 -17.31 -14.74 -17.29
N THR A 144 -17.70 -16.00 -17.26
CA THR A 144 -16.77 -17.13 -17.13
C THR A 144 -17.22 -18.29 -17.99
N ALA A 145 -16.29 -19.04 -18.55
CA ALA A 145 -16.54 -20.25 -19.29
C ALA A 145 -15.43 -21.29 -19.04
N ARG A 146 -15.70 -22.51 -19.46
CA ARG A 146 -14.73 -23.62 -19.40
C ARG A 146 -14.68 -24.29 -20.76
N ALA A 147 -13.52 -24.36 -21.39
CA ALA A 147 -13.30 -25.10 -22.63
C ALA A 147 -12.70 -26.47 -22.31
N ARG A 148 -13.32 -27.52 -22.76
CA ARG A 148 -12.88 -28.92 -22.63
C ARG A 148 -11.90 -29.29 -23.74
N PRO A 149 -11.12 -30.38 -23.61
CA PRO A 149 -10.07 -30.73 -24.58
C PRO A 149 -10.57 -30.97 -26.01
N HIS A 150 -11.88 -31.31 -26.19
CA HIS A 150 -12.49 -31.60 -27.49
C HIS A 150 -13.25 -30.39 -28.07
N GLU A 151 -13.31 -29.28 -27.34
CA GLU A 151 -14.00 -28.06 -27.77
C GLU A 151 -13.01 -27.11 -28.42
N ASP A 152 -13.42 -26.39 -29.45
CA ASP A 152 -12.62 -25.30 -30.00
C ASP A 152 -12.61 -24.13 -29.02
N PRO A 153 -11.46 -23.78 -28.44
CA PRO A 153 -11.37 -22.67 -27.46
C PRO A 153 -11.85 -21.33 -28.03
N ALA A 154 -11.69 -21.10 -29.33
CA ALA A 154 -12.13 -19.85 -29.98
C ALA A 154 -13.66 -19.72 -29.97
N VAL A 155 -14.37 -20.81 -30.20
CA VAL A 155 -15.85 -20.86 -30.16
C VAL A 155 -16.33 -20.62 -28.73
N VAL A 156 -15.69 -21.26 -27.72
CA VAL A 156 -16.05 -21.09 -26.32
C VAL A 156 -15.80 -19.66 -25.87
N VAL A 157 -14.67 -19.04 -26.26
CA VAL A 157 -14.37 -17.64 -25.97
C VAL A 157 -15.41 -16.71 -26.60
N ALA A 158 -15.75 -16.91 -27.88
CA ALA A 158 -16.76 -16.09 -28.56
C ALA A 158 -18.13 -16.16 -27.86
N ALA A 159 -18.57 -17.37 -27.48
CA ALA A 159 -19.79 -17.57 -26.73
C ALA A 159 -19.76 -16.90 -25.35
N ALA A 160 -18.64 -17.04 -24.62
CA ALA A 160 -18.44 -16.40 -23.30
C ALA A 160 -18.51 -14.87 -23.40
N VAL A 161 -17.90 -14.29 -24.43
CA VAL A 161 -17.92 -12.83 -24.67
C VAL A 161 -19.32 -12.35 -25.05
N ALA A 162 -20.07 -13.11 -25.86
CA ALA A 162 -21.42 -12.76 -26.24
C ALA A 162 -22.41 -12.77 -25.06
N LEU A 163 -22.23 -13.69 -24.12
CA LEU A 163 -23.09 -13.84 -22.94
C LEU A 163 -22.63 -12.99 -21.72
N ALA A 164 -21.45 -12.40 -21.78
CA ALA A 164 -20.89 -11.65 -20.68
C ALA A 164 -21.67 -10.35 -20.40
N GLU A 165 -21.80 -10.00 -19.11
CA GLU A 165 -22.39 -8.73 -18.67
C GLU A 165 -21.71 -7.53 -19.32
N GLN A 166 -22.48 -6.45 -19.54
CA GLN A 166 -22.01 -5.18 -20.10
C GLN A 166 -22.07 -4.08 -19.02
N PRO A 167 -21.16 -4.07 -18.02
CA PRO A 167 -21.15 -3.01 -17.02
C PRO A 167 -20.83 -1.68 -17.68
N ALA A 168 -21.45 -0.60 -17.18
CA ALA A 168 -21.07 0.75 -17.58
C ALA A 168 -19.65 1.06 -17.09
N PRO A 169 -18.89 1.88 -17.83
CA PRO A 169 -17.63 2.43 -17.35
C PRO A 169 -17.82 3.12 -15.99
N PRO A 170 -16.83 3.03 -15.07
CA PRO A 170 -16.97 3.65 -13.75
C PRO A 170 -16.95 5.18 -13.85
N ASP A 171 -18.05 5.82 -13.48
CA ASP A 171 -18.13 7.30 -13.38
C ASP A 171 -17.35 7.82 -12.18
N ARG A 172 -17.45 7.10 -11.08
CA ARG A 172 -16.75 7.38 -9.81
C ARG A 172 -16.19 6.06 -9.27
N GLY A 173 -14.97 6.13 -8.78
CA GLY A 173 -14.26 4.95 -8.29
C GLY A 173 -13.20 4.45 -9.26
N LEU A 174 -12.62 3.30 -8.94
CA LEU A 174 -11.50 2.75 -9.70
C LEU A 174 -11.94 1.71 -10.71
N THR A 175 -13.05 1.01 -10.46
CA THR A 175 -13.56 -0.11 -11.25
C THR A 175 -15.09 -0.15 -11.25
N ALA A 176 -15.68 -0.88 -12.19
CA ALA A 176 -17.13 -1.12 -12.27
C ALA A 176 -17.62 -2.21 -11.29
N ALA A 177 -16.74 -2.72 -10.44
CA ALA A 177 -17.03 -3.71 -9.40
C ALA A 177 -16.57 -3.21 -8.03
N THR A 178 -16.82 -4.00 -6.98
CA THR A 178 -16.25 -3.73 -5.66
C THR A 178 -14.72 -3.84 -5.69
N GLY A 179 -14.04 -3.15 -4.79
CA GLY A 179 -12.58 -3.22 -4.70
C GLY A 179 -12.08 -4.63 -4.40
N GLU A 180 -12.85 -5.42 -3.66
CA GLU A 180 -12.56 -6.82 -3.32
C GLU A 180 -12.65 -7.72 -4.55
N GLU A 181 -13.72 -7.61 -5.32
CA GLU A 181 -13.90 -8.39 -6.56
C GLU A 181 -12.77 -8.08 -7.56
N SER A 182 -12.53 -6.81 -7.82
CA SER A 182 -11.47 -6.40 -8.76
C SER A 182 -10.08 -6.85 -8.31
N GLN A 183 -9.84 -6.96 -7.00
CA GLN A 183 -8.58 -7.51 -6.48
C GLN A 183 -8.47 -9.02 -6.69
N LEU A 184 -9.57 -9.76 -6.54
CA LEU A 184 -9.58 -11.19 -6.86
C LEU A 184 -9.30 -11.40 -8.35
N VAL A 185 -9.87 -10.56 -9.23
CA VAL A 185 -9.57 -10.56 -10.66
C VAL A 185 -8.09 -10.28 -10.91
N LEU A 186 -7.51 -9.22 -10.31
CA LEU A 186 -6.08 -8.91 -10.43
C LEU A 186 -5.18 -10.06 -9.93
N LYS A 187 -5.52 -10.64 -8.79
CA LYS A 187 -4.79 -11.77 -8.23
C LYS A 187 -4.83 -12.98 -9.17
N TRP A 188 -5.99 -13.25 -9.76
CA TRP A 188 -6.15 -14.33 -10.71
C TRP A 188 -5.37 -14.06 -12.00
N LEU A 189 -5.44 -12.85 -12.57
CA LEU A 189 -4.65 -12.44 -13.74
C LEU A 189 -3.14 -12.58 -13.51
N GLY A 190 -2.64 -12.33 -12.32
CA GLY A 190 -1.25 -12.52 -11.94
C GLY A 190 -0.88 -13.96 -11.58
N SER A 191 -1.81 -14.93 -11.67
CA SER A 191 -1.52 -16.32 -11.32
C SER A 191 -0.67 -17.01 -12.39
N PRO A 192 0.20 -17.96 -12.03
CA PRO A 192 0.96 -18.73 -12.99
C PRO A 192 0.05 -19.44 -14.01
N GLY A 193 0.45 -19.43 -15.28
CA GLY A 193 -0.25 -20.10 -16.37
C GLY A 193 -1.42 -19.31 -16.98
N VAL A 194 -1.79 -18.16 -16.44
CA VAL A 194 -2.78 -17.28 -17.07
C VAL A 194 -2.22 -16.73 -18.38
N ARG A 195 -3.01 -16.79 -19.43
CA ARG A 195 -2.71 -16.25 -20.75
C ARG A 195 -3.76 -15.22 -21.14
N LEU A 196 -3.33 -14.09 -21.63
CA LEU A 196 -4.20 -13.08 -22.20
C LEU A 196 -4.65 -13.57 -23.59
N VAL A 197 -5.96 -13.56 -23.82
CA VAL A 197 -6.58 -14.03 -25.06
C VAL A 197 -7.05 -12.86 -25.92
N GLN A 198 -7.74 -11.89 -25.28
CA GLN A 198 -8.22 -10.66 -25.94
C GLN A 198 -7.99 -9.48 -25.02
N LEU A 199 -7.69 -8.33 -25.59
CA LEU A 199 -7.53 -7.08 -24.87
C LEU A 199 -7.94 -5.90 -25.74
N ASP A 200 -8.94 -5.14 -25.27
CA ASP A 200 -9.27 -3.84 -25.81
C ASP A 200 -8.78 -2.77 -24.82
N GLY A 201 -7.98 -1.83 -25.31
CA GLY A 201 -7.36 -0.80 -24.50
C GLY A 201 -5.94 -1.13 -24.06
N VAL A 202 -5.49 -0.52 -22.99
CA VAL A 202 -4.11 -0.62 -22.48
C VAL A 202 -4.15 -1.22 -21.08
N LEU A 203 -3.48 -2.36 -20.91
CA LEU A 203 -3.23 -2.98 -19.63
C LEU A 203 -1.74 -2.75 -19.27
N ALA A 204 -1.38 -1.51 -18.99
CA ALA A 204 -0.03 -1.14 -18.61
C ALA A 204 -0.03 -0.50 -17.22
N GLU A 205 0.77 -1.04 -16.30
CA GLU A 205 1.01 -0.42 -15.02
C GLU A 205 2.07 0.68 -15.19
N PRO A 206 1.80 1.93 -14.78
CA PRO A 206 2.83 2.97 -14.84
C PRO A 206 3.96 2.59 -13.86
N LEU A 207 5.13 2.30 -14.41
CA LEU A 207 6.33 1.83 -13.68
C LEU A 207 7.02 2.91 -12.83
N LEU A 208 6.37 4.04 -12.54
CA LEU A 208 7.02 5.16 -11.88
C LEU A 208 7.22 4.93 -10.36
N GLY A 209 8.41 4.50 -10.01
CA GLY A 209 9.06 4.74 -8.71
C GLY A 209 8.67 3.86 -7.53
N THR A 210 7.53 3.14 -7.55
CA THR A 210 7.07 2.41 -6.36
C THR A 210 7.71 1.04 -6.19
N GLU A 211 7.89 0.27 -7.24
CA GLU A 211 8.35 -1.12 -7.17
C GLU A 211 9.81 -1.26 -6.72
N PRO A 212 10.79 -0.52 -7.26
CA PRO A 212 12.16 -0.60 -6.78
C PRO A 212 12.29 -0.20 -5.30
N THR A 213 11.50 0.78 -4.87
CA THR A 213 11.51 1.26 -3.48
C THR A 213 10.86 0.24 -2.55
N LEU A 214 9.73 -0.36 -2.94
CA LEU A 214 9.08 -1.43 -2.17
C LEU A 214 10.01 -2.63 -2.01
N SER A 215 10.66 -3.07 -3.08
CA SER A 215 11.60 -4.19 -3.04
C SER A 215 12.77 -3.91 -2.09
N ARG A 216 13.34 -2.70 -2.11
CA ARG A 216 14.41 -2.28 -1.19
C ARG A 216 13.94 -2.25 0.26
N LEU A 217 12.74 -1.73 0.53
CA LEU A 217 12.17 -1.68 1.88
C LEU A 217 11.87 -3.07 2.43
N GLN A 218 11.42 -3.98 1.58
CA GLN A 218 11.14 -5.38 1.94
C GLN A 218 12.44 -6.14 2.23
N LEU A 219 13.47 -5.98 1.41
CA LEU A 219 14.80 -6.58 1.64
C LEU A 219 15.43 -6.08 2.94
N ALA A 220 15.30 -4.79 3.24
CA ALA A 220 15.78 -4.21 4.50
C ALA A 220 14.98 -4.68 5.73
N ALA A 221 13.74 -5.16 5.56
CA ALA A 221 12.92 -5.70 6.64
C ALA A 221 13.20 -7.17 6.94
N THR A 222 13.85 -7.89 6.03
CA THR A 222 14.21 -9.30 6.24
C THR A 222 15.46 -9.33 7.13
N PRO A 223 15.38 -9.85 8.37
CA PRO A 223 16.57 -9.94 9.22
C PRO A 223 17.64 -10.79 8.52
N SER A 224 18.86 -10.28 8.50
CA SER A 224 20.01 -10.99 7.96
C SER A 224 20.10 -12.42 8.55
N PRO A 225 20.58 -13.42 7.80
CA PRO A 225 20.82 -14.76 8.36
C PRO A 225 21.67 -14.71 9.65
N THR A 226 22.61 -13.77 9.75
CA THR A 226 23.42 -13.51 10.94
C THR A 226 22.61 -12.98 12.13
N ASP A 227 21.59 -12.15 11.90
CA ASP A 227 20.71 -11.63 12.97
C ASP A 227 19.79 -12.73 13.52
N ARG A 228 19.37 -13.68 12.69
CA ARG A 228 18.61 -14.87 13.14
C ARG A 228 19.44 -15.76 14.05
N LEU A 229 20.71 -15.97 13.74
CA LEU A 229 21.63 -16.75 14.59
C LEU A 229 21.91 -16.03 15.90
N ALA A 230 22.06 -14.71 15.91
CA ALA A 230 22.24 -13.91 17.12
C ALA A 230 20.99 -13.88 18.03
N SER A 231 19.79 -13.98 17.47
CA SER A 231 18.54 -14.07 18.23
C SER A 231 18.35 -15.43 18.87
N ILE A 232 18.75 -16.51 18.19
CA ILE A 232 18.72 -17.89 18.72
C ILE A 232 19.72 -18.03 19.88
N HIS A 233 20.93 -17.46 19.77
CA HIS A 233 21.92 -17.47 20.85
C HIS A 233 21.54 -16.63 22.08
N ARG A 234 20.73 -15.57 21.91
CA ARG A 234 20.19 -14.79 23.03
C ARG A 234 19.07 -15.49 23.77
N SER A 235 18.25 -16.28 23.06
CA SER A 235 17.17 -17.07 23.67
C SER A 235 17.66 -18.28 24.47
N SER A 236 18.84 -18.81 24.16
CA SER A 236 19.44 -19.96 24.88
C SER A 236 20.20 -19.55 26.14
N ARG A 237 20.36 -18.27 26.45
CA ARG A 237 20.97 -17.75 27.67
C ARG A 237 19.94 -17.21 28.67
N ALA A 238 18.86 -17.92 28.93
CA ALA A 238 18.03 -17.64 30.10
C ALA A 238 18.79 -18.10 31.35
N PRO A 239 18.99 -17.27 32.39
CA PRO A 239 19.65 -17.71 33.61
C PRO A 239 18.80 -18.74 34.31
N ALA A 240 19.42 -19.89 34.62
CA ALA A 240 18.82 -20.94 35.44
C ALA A 240 18.39 -20.32 36.79
N ARG A 241 17.11 -20.42 37.12
CA ARG A 241 16.60 -20.05 38.45
C ARG A 241 17.31 -20.87 39.50
N PRO A 242 17.87 -20.28 40.59
CA PRO A 242 18.41 -21.04 41.69
C PRO A 242 17.27 -21.80 42.39
N SER A 243 17.42 -23.13 42.51
CA SER A 243 16.54 -24.02 43.26
C SER A 243 16.55 -23.60 44.75
N ARG A 244 15.39 -23.23 45.27
CA ARG A 244 15.21 -23.02 46.72
C ARG A 244 15.41 -24.38 47.42
N ILE A 245 16.51 -24.48 48.19
CA ILE A 245 16.70 -25.57 49.15
C ILE A 245 15.77 -25.26 50.34
N THR A 246 14.71 -26.04 50.48
CA THR A 246 13.87 -26.07 51.68
C THR A 246 14.64 -26.83 52.76
N ARG A 247 15.14 -26.11 53.80
CA ARG A 247 15.61 -26.70 55.05
C ARG A 247 14.39 -27.15 55.83
N SER A 248 14.25 -28.46 55.99
CA SER A 248 13.32 -29.06 56.96
C SER A 248 13.88 -28.83 58.38
N ALA A 249 13.15 -28.09 59.20
CA ALA A 249 13.43 -27.99 60.64
C ALA A 249 12.76 -29.22 61.33
N SER A 250 13.57 -30.12 61.84
CA SER A 250 13.13 -31.19 62.72
C SER A 250 12.86 -30.61 64.12
N SER A 251 11.63 -30.75 64.58
CA SER A 251 11.16 -30.50 65.92
C SER A 251 11.54 -31.67 66.82
N THR A 252 12.41 -31.45 67.80
CA THR A 252 12.57 -32.33 68.95
C THR A 252 11.80 -31.80 70.14
N ARG A 253 10.81 -32.55 70.57
CA ARG A 253 10.15 -32.39 71.86
C ARG A 253 11.11 -32.79 72.97
N GLY A 254 11.19 -32.02 74.04
CA GLY A 254 11.73 -32.41 75.34
C GLY A 254 10.77 -31.97 76.42
N ALA A 255 10.34 -32.94 77.17
CA ALA A 255 9.45 -32.81 78.32
C ALA A 255 10.21 -32.30 79.56
N SER A 256 9.55 -31.51 80.34
CA SER A 256 9.38 -31.57 81.81
C SER A 256 8.56 -30.36 82.23
#